data_196ec5005acdfcdb48a982560a448643
#
_entry.id   196ec5005acdfcdb48a982560a448643
#
_cell.length_a   1.000
_cell.length_b   1.000
_cell.length_c   1.000
_cell.angle_alpha   90.00
_cell.angle_beta   90.00
_cell.angle_gamma   90.00
#
_symmetry.space_group_name_H-M   'P 1'
#
loop_
_entity.id
_entity.type
_entity.pdbx_description
1 polymer ?
#
loop_
_entity_poly.entity_id
_entity_poly.type
_entity_poly.pdbx_seq_one_letter_code
_entity_poly.pdbx_strand_id
1 'polypeptide(L)'
;MKKIFYLTLILIGIPTLSVLLIKPKEKEIIEKKYMFEKNTKVRVKRVEKNTIETIPLEQYLIGVLSGEMPVSYELEALKAQAVAARTYTLKKMETNKNNQFDIVDNTNDQMYLDNNYLKSVWKENYDSYINKIKQAVNETSGEYLTYDGQIIKAFFFSTSSGKTENCKDVFGENLPYLVSVSSTWDESSPSYLDKKTFSKKDFYEKVNLPYEDELDIEITRNDTNSINTITINDNEMKGTDFRYELDLK
;
A
#
# COMPACT_ATOMS: atom_id res chain seq x y z
N MET A 1 -3.44 -54.05 -39.24
CA MET A 1 -2.34 -53.41 -38.48
C MET A 1 -1.96 -52.02 -39.02
N LYS A 2 -1.67 -51.85 -40.30
CA LYS A 2 -1.29 -50.48 -40.84
C LYS A 2 -2.34 -49.40 -40.64
N LYS A 3 -3.64 -49.65 -40.79
CA LYS A 3 -4.72 -48.67 -40.57
C LYS A 3 -4.84 -48.20 -39.11
N ILE A 4 -4.64 -49.10 -38.14
CA ILE A 4 -4.67 -48.78 -36.72
C ILE A 4 -3.46 -47.90 -36.33
N PHE A 5 -2.29 -48.20 -36.91
CA PHE A 5 -1.07 -47.42 -36.70
C PHE A 5 -1.21 -45.96 -37.20
N TYR A 6 -1.82 -45.76 -38.36
CA TYR A 6 -2.10 -44.40 -38.87
C TYR A 6 -3.14 -43.67 -38.04
N LEU A 7 -4.16 -44.36 -37.50
CA LEU A 7 -5.18 -43.74 -36.64
C LEU A 7 -4.61 -43.27 -35.30
N THR A 8 -3.71 -44.05 -34.69
CA THR A 8 -3.02 -43.67 -33.46
C THR A 8 -2.03 -42.53 -33.70
N LEU A 9 -1.37 -42.50 -34.84
CA LEU A 9 -0.45 -41.39 -35.19
C LEU A 9 -1.19 -40.08 -35.40
N ILE A 10 -2.41 -40.09 -35.93
CA ILE A 10 -3.29 -38.93 -36.09
C ILE A 10 -3.85 -38.51 -34.74
N LEU A 11 -4.29 -39.44 -33.89
CA LEU A 11 -4.88 -39.14 -32.59
C LEU A 11 -3.90 -38.57 -31.57
N ILE A 12 -2.62 -38.91 -31.66
CA ILE A 12 -1.55 -38.39 -30.79
C ILE A 12 -0.83 -37.20 -31.44
N GLY A 13 -0.59 -37.25 -32.76
CA GLY A 13 0.19 -36.26 -33.48
C GLY A 13 -0.50 -34.88 -33.61
N ILE A 14 -1.83 -34.88 -33.84
CA ILE A 14 -2.57 -33.61 -33.98
C ILE A 14 -2.65 -32.83 -32.67
N PRO A 15 -2.98 -33.43 -31.49
CA PRO A 15 -2.96 -32.69 -30.23
C PRO A 15 -1.57 -32.19 -29.84
N THR A 16 -0.51 -33.01 -30.06
CA THR A 16 0.85 -32.57 -29.74
C THR A 16 1.35 -31.47 -30.68
N LEU A 17 0.99 -31.51 -31.95
CA LEU A 17 1.33 -30.47 -32.91
C LEU A 17 0.56 -29.19 -32.64
N SER A 18 -0.70 -29.27 -32.20
CA SER A 18 -1.51 -28.12 -31.83
C SER A 18 -0.99 -27.44 -30.57
N VAL A 19 -0.49 -28.18 -29.57
CA VAL A 19 0.15 -27.61 -28.38
C VAL A 19 1.49 -26.92 -28.73
N LEU A 20 2.25 -27.46 -29.71
CA LEU A 20 3.48 -26.84 -30.19
C LEU A 20 3.24 -25.60 -31.06
N LEU A 21 2.07 -25.50 -31.70
CA LEU A 21 1.69 -24.37 -32.56
C LEU A 21 0.90 -23.28 -31.79
N ILE A 22 0.26 -23.63 -30.69
CA ILE A 22 -0.30 -22.68 -29.73
C ILE A 22 0.88 -22.23 -28.85
N LYS A 23 1.76 -21.39 -29.39
CA LYS A 23 2.53 -20.52 -28.51
C LYS A 23 1.48 -19.80 -27.65
N PRO A 24 1.57 -19.90 -26.29
CA PRO A 24 0.81 -18.98 -25.48
C PRO A 24 1.14 -17.59 -26.10
N LYS A 25 0.13 -16.81 -26.46
CA LYS A 25 0.35 -15.38 -26.64
C LYS A 25 0.94 -14.96 -25.31
N GLU A 26 2.27 -14.92 -25.23
CA GLU A 26 2.89 -14.01 -24.29
C GLU A 26 2.13 -12.73 -24.56
N LYS A 27 1.29 -12.30 -23.60
CA LYS A 27 0.93 -10.91 -23.53
C LYS A 27 2.29 -10.24 -23.60
N GLU A 28 2.62 -9.64 -24.75
CA GLU A 28 3.65 -8.64 -24.80
C GLU A 28 3.26 -7.71 -23.67
N ILE A 29 3.91 -7.90 -22.54
CA ILE A 29 4.09 -6.85 -21.56
C ILE A 29 4.92 -5.87 -22.37
N ILE A 30 4.23 -5.01 -23.12
CA ILE A 30 4.82 -3.79 -23.62
C ILE A 30 5.14 -3.07 -22.31
N GLU A 31 6.35 -3.35 -21.80
CA GLU A 31 7.04 -2.42 -20.94
C GLU A 31 7.15 -1.14 -21.77
N LYS A 32 6.09 -0.32 -21.77
CA LYS A 32 6.27 1.09 -21.88
C LYS A 32 7.10 1.44 -20.66
N LYS A 33 8.42 1.25 -20.81
CA LYS A 33 9.42 1.85 -19.96
C LYS A 33 9.17 3.35 -20.12
N TYR A 34 8.26 3.89 -19.31
CA TYR A 34 8.23 5.31 -19.05
C TYR A 34 9.58 5.56 -18.40
N MET A 35 10.57 5.90 -19.26
CA MET A 35 11.81 6.48 -18.79
C MET A 35 11.38 7.80 -18.18
N PHE A 36 11.00 7.75 -16.89
CA PHE A 36 11.01 8.97 -16.10
C PHE A 36 12.42 9.47 -16.20
N GLU A 37 12.58 10.61 -16.85
CA GLU A 37 13.86 11.21 -17.05
C GLU A 37 14.55 11.27 -15.69
N LYS A 38 15.85 11.03 -15.69
CA LYS A 38 16.74 11.11 -14.51
C LYS A 38 16.58 12.42 -13.71
N ASN A 39 15.81 13.36 -14.24
CA ASN A 39 15.53 14.70 -13.74
C ASN A 39 14.08 14.88 -13.22
N THR A 40 13.27 13.82 -13.07
CA THR A 40 11.93 13.93 -12.52
C THR A 40 11.96 14.54 -11.12
N LYS A 41 11.14 15.59 -10.91
CA LYS A 41 11.06 16.32 -9.63
C LYS A 41 9.64 16.30 -9.10
N VAL A 42 9.50 16.16 -7.80
CA VAL A 42 8.24 16.16 -7.06
C VAL A 42 8.05 17.50 -6.36
N ARG A 43 6.87 18.09 -6.46
CA ARG A 43 6.48 19.31 -5.71
C ARG A 43 5.84 18.86 -4.40
N VAL A 44 6.57 18.99 -3.31
CA VAL A 44 6.18 18.52 -1.97
C VAL A 44 5.70 19.70 -1.14
N LYS A 45 4.47 19.64 -0.66
CA LYS A 45 3.95 20.59 0.35
C LYS A 45 4.46 20.17 1.71
N ARG A 46 5.34 20.98 2.29
CA ARG A 46 5.82 20.84 3.67
C ARG A 46 4.78 21.45 4.60
N VAL A 47 4.01 20.60 5.28
CA VAL A 47 2.82 21.03 6.04
C VAL A 47 3.22 21.93 7.19
N GLU A 48 4.18 21.51 8.03
CA GLU A 48 4.62 22.30 9.20
C GLU A 48 5.25 23.64 8.81
N LYS A 49 6.05 23.67 7.73
CA LYS A 49 6.72 24.86 7.24
C LYS A 49 5.81 25.76 6.39
N ASN A 50 4.67 25.25 5.98
CA ASN A 50 3.74 25.87 5.03
C ASN A 50 4.41 26.33 3.72
N THR A 51 5.37 25.54 3.20
CA THR A 51 6.13 25.83 1.97
C THR A 51 5.96 24.70 0.96
N ILE A 52 6.31 24.98 -0.30
CA ILE A 52 6.38 23.95 -1.36
C ILE A 52 7.85 23.82 -1.77
N GLU A 53 8.38 22.62 -1.67
CA GLU A 53 9.73 22.26 -2.09
C GLU A 53 9.68 21.41 -3.36
N THR A 54 10.59 21.69 -4.31
CA THR A 54 10.73 20.87 -5.51
C THR A 54 11.97 19.98 -5.35
N ILE A 55 11.76 18.67 -5.20
CA ILE A 55 12.79 17.70 -4.82
C ILE A 55 12.96 16.68 -5.95
N PRO A 56 14.19 16.28 -6.35
CA PRO A 56 14.40 15.14 -7.24
C PRO A 56 13.70 13.89 -6.71
N LEU A 57 13.00 13.13 -7.58
CA LEU A 57 12.16 11.99 -7.18
C LEU A 57 12.90 10.98 -6.31
N GLU A 58 14.08 10.52 -6.73
CA GLU A 58 14.83 9.51 -5.97
C GLU A 58 15.33 10.06 -4.62
N GLN A 59 15.66 11.36 -4.55
CA GLN A 59 15.99 12.02 -3.28
C GLN A 59 14.78 12.11 -2.36
N TYR A 60 13.60 12.42 -2.90
CA TYR A 60 12.35 12.41 -2.16
C TYR A 60 12.06 11.01 -1.59
N LEU A 61 12.23 9.96 -2.40
CA LEU A 61 11.99 8.58 -1.97
C LEU A 61 12.94 8.12 -0.85
N ILE A 62 14.16 8.63 -0.77
CA ILE A 62 15.05 8.38 0.36
C ILE A 62 14.41 8.90 1.66
N GLY A 63 13.86 10.10 1.65
CA GLY A 63 13.19 10.68 2.81
C GLY A 63 11.88 9.95 3.16
N VAL A 64 11.11 9.54 2.14
CA VAL A 64 9.88 8.76 2.34
C VAL A 64 10.19 7.38 2.93
N LEU A 65 11.11 6.64 2.33
CA LEU A 65 11.47 5.31 2.82
C LEU A 65 11.99 5.34 4.26
N SER A 66 12.72 6.41 4.62
CA SER A 66 13.19 6.64 6.00
C SER A 66 12.06 6.97 6.98
N GLY A 67 10.94 7.52 6.51
CA GLY A 67 9.78 7.87 7.33
C GLY A 67 8.76 6.74 7.47
N GLU A 68 8.61 5.93 6.42
CA GLU A 68 7.57 4.91 6.34
C GLU A 68 8.02 3.53 6.87
N MET A 69 9.32 3.24 6.83
CA MET A 69 9.81 1.89 7.18
C MET A 69 11.05 1.93 8.06
N PRO A 70 11.08 1.17 9.18
CA PRO A 70 12.29 1.05 9.98
C PRO A 70 13.47 0.53 9.16
N VAL A 71 14.63 1.18 9.29
CA VAL A 71 15.87 0.79 8.57
C VAL A 71 16.39 -0.59 8.93
N SER A 72 15.94 -1.16 10.07
CA SER A 72 16.27 -2.52 10.52
C SER A 72 15.69 -3.63 9.64
N TYR A 73 14.66 -3.33 8.82
CA TYR A 73 14.10 -4.31 7.90
C TYR A 73 15.13 -4.78 6.87
N GLU A 74 14.91 -5.98 6.31
CA GLU A 74 15.77 -6.55 5.28
C GLU A 74 15.80 -5.65 4.02
N LEU A 75 16.92 -5.68 3.31
CA LEU A 75 17.13 -4.84 2.14
C LEU A 75 16.03 -5.03 1.08
N GLU A 76 15.61 -6.28 0.85
CA GLU A 76 14.57 -6.60 -0.14
C GLU A 76 13.20 -6.04 0.27
N ALA A 77 12.89 -6.00 1.55
CA ALA A 77 11.68 -5.35 2.05
C ALA A 77 11.73 -3.82 1.83
N LEU A 78 12.87 -3.19 2.09
CA LEU A 78 13.10 -1.77 1.81
C LEU A 78 13.00 -1.47 0.31
N LYS A 79 13.49 -2.35 -0.57
CA LYS A 79 13.34 -2.25 -2.03
C LYS A 79 11.88 -2.32 -2.45
N ALA A 80 11.10 -3.28 -1.93
CA ALA A 80 9.68 -3.40 -2.22
C ALA A 80 8.91 -2.13 -1.82
N GLN A 81 9.21 -1.58 -0.64
CA GLN A 81 8.63 -0.31 -0.18
C GLN A 81 9.04 0.86 -1.07
N ALA A 82 10.30 0.91 -1.55
CA ALA A 82 10.75 1.97 -2.46
C ALA A 82 9.98 1.94 -3.78
N VAL A 83 9.71 0.74 -4.35
CA VAL A 83 8.87 0.57 -5.56
C VAL A 83 7.44 1.02 -5.31
N ALA A 84 6.83 0.62 -4.18
CA ALA A 84 5.48 1.03 -3.80
C ALA A 84 5.38 2.55 -3.63
N ALA A 85 6.29 3.15 -2.87
CA ALA A 85 6.34 4.60 -2.63
C ALA A 85 6.55 5.39 -3.91
N ARG A 86 7.43 4.93 -4.80
CA ARG A 86 7.65 5.54 -6.13
C ARG A 86 6.39 5.49 -6.96
N THR A 87 5.71 4.35 -7.00
CA THR A 87 4.45 4.18 -7.73
C THR A 87 3.38 5.14 -7.24
N TYR A 88 3.19 5.21 -5.92
CA TYR A 88 2.26 6.14 -5.29
C TYR A 88 2.58 7.59 -5.65
N THR A 89 3.85 8.00 -5.51
CA THR A 89 4.30 9.36 -5.83
C THR A 89 4.04 9.71 -7.30
N LEU A 90 4.40 8.83 -8.23
CA LEU A 90 4.17 9.03 -9.66
C LEU A 90 2.69 9.15 -9.98
N LYS A 91 1.83 8.34 -9.34
CA LYS A 91 0.38 8.44 -9.50
C LYS A 91 -0.17 9.77 -8.97
N LYS A 92 0.33 10.26 -7.84
CA LYS A 92 -0.01 11.57 -7.30
C LYS A 92 0.41 12.71 -8.23
N MET A 93 1.62 12.65 -8.79
CA MET A 93 2.10 13.62 -9.77
C MET A 93 1.22 13.67 -11.02
N GLU A 94 0.80 12.50 -11.53
CA GLU A 94 -0.13 12.40 -12.66
C GLU A 94 -1.47 13.06 -12.34
N THR A 95 -2.04 12.74 -11.18
CA THR A 95 -3.35 13.24 -10.73
C THR A 95 -3.31 14.73 -10.42
N ASN A 96 -2.24 15.22 -9.80
CA ASN A 96 -2.11 16.58 -9.30
C ASN A 96 -1.30 17.50 -10.22
N LYS A 97 -1.08 17.11 -11.49
CA LYS A 97 -0.24 17.86 -12.44
C LYS A 97 -0.62 19.34 -12.59
N ASN A 98 -1.89 19.68 -12.44
CA ASN A 98 -2.42 21.04 -12.53
C ASN A 98 -2.54 21.76 -11.17
N ASN A 99 -2.21 21.08 -10.07
CA ASN A 99 -2.23 21.64 -8.72
C ASN A 99 -0.93 22.37 -8.40
N GLN A 100 -0.91 23.15 -7.31
CA GLN A 100 0.29 23.84 -6.85
C GLN A 100 1.39 22.86 -6.38
N PHE A 101 1.01 21.71 -5.84
CA PHE A 101 1.92 20.65 -5.38
C PHE A 101 1.38 19.28 -5.78
N ASP A 102 2.24 18.29 -5.77
CA ASP A 102 1.92 16.92 -6.13
C ASP A 102 1.50 16.10 -4.91
N ILE A 103 2.13 16.33 -3.76
CA ILE A 103 2.02 15.49 -2.58
C ILE A 103 2.28 16.30 -1.29
N VAL A 104 1.74 15.84 -0.16
CA VAL A 104 2.04 16.38 1.17
C VAL A 104 3.01 15.47 1.94
N ASP A 105 3.77 16.02 2.88
CA ASP A 105 4.87 15.36 3.60
C ASP A 105 4.45 14.65 4.90
N ASN A 106 3.18 14.34 5.07
CA ASN A 106 2.64 13.70 6.27
C ASN A 106 1.76 12.48 5.94
N THR A 107 1.10 11.92 6.95
CA THR A 107 0.25 10.71 6.85
C THR A 107 -0.97 10.85 5.93
N ASN A 108 -1.29 12.04 5.42
CA ASN A 108 -2.34 12.20 4.40
C ASN A 108 -1.90 11.68 3.04
N ASP A 109 -0.59 11.66 2.78
CA ASP A 109 0.01 11.03 1.59
C ASP A 109 1.13 10.06 2.01
N GLN A 110 2.37 10.56 2.16
CA GLN A 110 3.53 9.79 2.57
C GLN A 110 4.39 10.60 3.54
N MET A 111 4.79 9.97 4.65
CA MET A 111 5.69 10.59 5.60
C MET A 111 7.05 10.85 4.94
N TYR A 112 7.45 12.12 4.86
CA TYR A 112 8.74 12.53 4.32
C TYR A 112 9.60 13.17 5.40
N LEU A 113 10.75 12.57 5.66
CA LEU A 113 11.75 13.07 6.61
C LEU A 113 12.93 13.68 5.85
N ASP A 114 13.24 14.93 6.14
CA ASP A 114 14.38 15.58 5.52
C ASP A 114 15.72 15.15 6.15
N ASN A 115 16.79 15.41 5.42
CA ASN A 115 18.12 14.97 5.80
C ASN A 115 18.61 15.52 7.15
N ASN A 116 18.21 16.75 7.51
CA ASN A 116 18.59 17.37 8.77
C ASN A 116 17.90 16.67 9.95
N TYR A 117 16.62 16.35 9.78
CA TYR A 117 15.88 15.58 10.76
C TYR A 117 16.50 14.19 10.93
N LEU A 118 16.78 13.47 9.84
CA LEU A 118 17.40 12.15 9.89
C LEU A 118 18.76 12.15 10.60
N LYS A 119 19.60 13.15 10.35
CA LYS A 119 20.87 13.32 11.09
C LYS A 119 20.65 13.51 12.58
N SER A 120 19.64 14.29 12.97
CA SER A 120 19.35 14.57 14.38
C SER A 120 18.87 13.35 15.15
N VAL A 121 18.10 12.45 14.51
CA VAL A 121 17.52 11.25 15.16
C VAL A 121 18.43 10.03 15.06
N TRP A 122 19.16 9.85 13.96
CA TRP A 122 20.02 8.70 13.75
C TRP A 122 21.45 8.89 14.31
N LYS A 123 21.85 10.14 14.55
CA LYS A 123 23.13 10.51 15.16
C LYS A 123 24.33 9.74 14.56
N GLU A 124 25.07 8.99 15.35
CA GLU A 124 26.23 8.18 14.95
C GLU A 124 25.89 7.09 13.93
N ASN A 125 24.65 6.63 13.88
CA ASN A 125 24.21 5.59 12.93
C ASN A 125 23.80 6.16 11.57
N TYR A 126 23.77 7.50 11.42
CA TYR A 126 23.24 8.16 10.22
C TYR A 126 23.88 7.62 8.93
N ASP A 127 25.20 7.54 8.85
CA ASP A 127 25.89 7.14 7.63
C ASP A 127 25.58 5.69 7.24
N SER A 128 25.51 4.78 8.21
CA SER A 128 25.13 3.40 7.96
C SER A 128 23.70 3.26 7.48
N TYR A 129 22.78 3.91 8.17
CA TYR A 129 21.35 3.83 7.89
C TYR A 129 20.98 4.49 6.55
N ILE A 130 21.49 5.70 6.31
CA ILE A 130 21.21 6.40 5.06
C ILE A 130 21.79 5.66 3.83
N ASN A 131 22.93 4.97 3.99
CA ASN A 131 23.51 4.19 2.90
C ASN A 131 22.64 2.98 2.54
N LYS A 132 22.07 2.27 3.54
CA LYS A 132 21.14 1.16 3.31
C LYS A 132 19.86 1.64 2.61
N ILE A 133 19.28 2.77 3.04
CA ILE A 133 18.10 3.38 2.41
C ILE A 133 18.42 3.79 0.96
N LYS A 134 19.55 4.47 0.74
CA LYS A 134 20.00 4.86 -0.61
C LYS A 134 20.21 3.63 -1.50
N GLN A 135 20.77 2.55 -0.96
CA GLN A 135 20.94 1.30 -1.71
C GLN A 135 19.59 0.77 -2.19
N ALA A 136 18.58 0.66 -1.30
CA ALA A 136 17.24 0.20 -1.67
C ALA A 136 16.61 1.05 -2.78
N VAL A 137 16.70 2.36 -2.67
CA VAL A 137 16.14 3.30 -3.66
C VAL A 137 16.89 3.21 -4.99
N ASN A 138 18.22 3.17 -4.97
CA ASN A 138 19.05 3.15 -6.19
C ASN A 138 18.92 1.83 -6.95
N GLU A 139 18.91 0.69 -6.23
CA GLU A 139 18.79 -0.64 -6.86
C GLU A 139 17.41 -0.87 -7.50
N THR A 140 16.39 -0.10 -7.10
CA THR A 140 15.06 -0.12 -7.69
C THR A 140 14.75 1.13 -8.54
N SER A 141 15.77 1.91 -8.91
CA SER A 141 15.59 3.16 -9.66
C SER A 141 14.85 2.92 -10.98
N GLY A 142 13.76 3.70 -11.19
CA GLY A 142 12.91 3.58 -12.38
C GLY A 142 11.88 2.46 -12.33
N GLU A 143 11.86 1.63 -11.28
CA GLU A 143 10.86 0.56 -11.11
C GLU A 143 9.60 1.11 -10.45
N TYR A 144 8.44 0.81 -11.03
CA TYR A 144 7.11 1.14 -10.49
C TYR A 144 6.05 0.15 -10.98
N LEU A 145 4.93 0.09 -10.29
CA LEU A 145 3.86 -0.88 -10.55
C LEU A 145 2.83 -0.32 -11.54
N THR A 146 2.40 -1.17 -12.46
CA THR A 146 1.35 -0.84 -13.44
C THR A 146 0.30 -1.94 -13.50
N TYR A 147 -0.90 -1.56 -13.92
CA TYR A 147 -1.97 -2.46 -14.30
C TYR A 147 -2.56 -2.00 -15.63
N ASP A 148 -2.64 -2.90 -16.61
CA ASP A 148 -3.04 -2.60 -17.99
C ASP A 148 -2.30 -1.37 -18.58
N GLY A 149 -0.98 -1.26 -18.29
CA GLY A 149 -0.12 -0.20 -18.77
C GLY A 149 -0.32 1.17 -18.11
N GLN A 150 -1.16 1.27 -17.08
CA GLN A 150 -1.37 2.49 -16.30
C GLN A 150 -0.70 2.38 -14.93
N ILE A 151 -0.16 3.49 -14.41
CA ILE A 151 0.40 3.54 -13.05
C ILE A 151 -0.75 3.31 -12.06
N ILE A 152 -0.55 2.36 -11.13
CA ILE A 152 -1.56 2.00 -10.14
C ILE A 152 -1.59 2.98 -8.96
N LYS A 153 -2.68 2.93 -8.17
CA LYS A 153 -2.72 3.47 -6.81
C LYS A 153 -2.08 2.44 -5.89
N ALA A 154 -0.83 2.63 -5.52
CA ALA A 154 -0.07 1.70 -4.69
C ALA A 154 -0.22 2.08 -3.21
N PHE A 155 -1.28 1.61 -2.56
CA PHE A 155 -1.44 1.78 -1.13
C PHE A 155 -0.58 0.77 -0.35
N PHE A 156 -0.11 1.17 0.81
CA PHE A 156 0.62 0.33 1.75
C PHE A 156 0.25 0.68 3.19
N PHE A 157 0.43 -0.27 4.09
CA PHE A 157 0.13 -0.13 5.51
C PHE A 157 1.00 -1.09 6.32
N SER A 158 1.03 -0.91 7.64
CA SER A 158 1.95 -1.65 8.52
C SER A 158 1.52 -3.10 8.76
N THR A 159 0.26 -3.35 9.14
CA THR A 159 -0.21 -4.65 9.61
C THR A 159 -1.68 -4.84 9.28
N SER A 160 -2.04 -5.98 8.72
CA SER A 160 -3.43 -6.39 8.49
C SER A 160 -3.94 -7.26 9.65
N SER A 161 -5.23 -7.53 9.64
CA SER A 161 -5.89 -8.50 10.54
C SER A 161 -5.85 -9.96 10.01
N GLY A 162 -4.83 -10.30 9.19
CA GLY A 162 -4.69 -11.59 8.53
C GLY A 162 -5.19 -11.63 7.08
N LYS A 163 -5.86 -10.55 6.64
CA LYS A 163 -6.27 -10.30 5.26
C LYS A 163 -6.16 -8.80 4.96
N THR A 164 -5.82 -8.46 3.72
CA THR A 164 -5.94 -7.08 3.25
C THR A 164 -7.40 -6.73 2.95
N GLU A 165 -7.73 -5.44 2.94
CA GLU A 165 -9.07 -4.97 2.61
C GLU A 165 -9.26 -4.82 1.10
N ASN A 166 -10.50 -4.96 0.61
CA ASN A 166 -10.82 -4.55 -0.75
C ASN A 166 -10.85 -3.01 -0.84
N CYS A 167 -10.31 -2.46 -1.91
CA CYS A 167 -10.35 -1.03 -2.16
C CYS A 167 -11.78 -0.47 -2.15
N LYS A 168 -12.75 -1.25 -2.65
CA LYS A 168 -14.17 -0.89 -2.64
C LYS A 168 -14.70 -0.64 -1.24
N ASP A 169 -14.32 -1.48 -0.27
CA ASP A 169 -14.85 -1.42 1.09
C ASP A 169 -14.23 -0.25 1.89
N VAL A 170 -12.97 0.10 1.58
CA VAL A 170 -12.25 1.18 2.29
C VAL A 170 -12.44 2.54 1.60
N PHE A 171 -12.32 2.60 0.28
CA PHE A 171 -12.27 3.84 -0.49
C PHE A 171 -13.46 4.04 -1.43
N GLY A 172 -14.38 3.07 -1.53
CA GLY A 172 -15.54 3.10 -2.42
C GLY A 172 -15.21 2.88 -3.91
N GLU A 173 -13.95 2.61 -4.25
CA GLU A 173 -13.49 2.41 -5.64
C GLU A 173 -13.28 0.92 -5.92
N ASN A 174 -13.86 0.42 -7.00
CA ASN A 174 -13.65 -0.97 -7.43
C ASN A 174 -12.42 -1.07 -8.34
N LEU A 175 -11.24 -1.27 -7.76
CA LEU A 175 -9.97 -1.41 -8.46
C LEU A 175 -9.57 -2.90 -8.52
N PRO A 176 -9.48 -3.52 -9.72
CA PRO A 176 -9.29 -4.96 -9.86
C PRO A 176 -7.93 -5.47 -9.36
N TYR A 177 -6.98 -4.59 -9.13
CA TYR A 177 -5.66 -4.88 -8.59
C TYR A 177 -5.51 -4.62 -7.07
N LEU A 178 -6.53 -4.04 -6.42
CA LEU A 178 -6.57 -3.79 -4.97
C LEU A 178 -7.73 -4.57 -4.35
N VAL A 179 -7.58 -5.88 -4.34
CA VAL A 179 -8.53 -6.83 -3.76
C VAL A 179 -7.97 -7.46 -2.49
N SER A 180 -8.85 -7.97 -1.66
CA SER A 180 -8.46 -8.69 -0.45
C SER A 180 -7.62 -9.92 -0.78
N VAL A 181 -6.49 -10.06 -0.10
CA VAL A 181 -5.62 -11.25 -0.16
C VAL A 181 -5.25 -11.67 1.26
N SER A 182 -4.91 -12.95 1.43
CA SER A 182 -4.43 -13.48 2.71
C SER A 182 -3.08 -12.84 3.07
N SER A 183 -2.92 -12.48 4.35
CA SER A 183 -1.73 -11.84 4.93
C SER A 183 -1.46 -12.43 6.33
N THR A 184 -1.51 -13.75 6.46
CA THR A 184 -1.40 -14.47 7.74
C THR A 184 -0.03 -14.29 8.43
N TRP A 185 1.02 -13.92 7.69
CA TRP A 185 2.32 -13.57 8.28
C TRP A 185 2.26 -12.36 9.21
N ASP A 186 1.24 -11.48 9.06
CA ASP A 186 1.02 -10.35 9.94
C ASP A 186 0.68 -10.75 11.39
N GLU A 187 0.24 -12.01 11.62
CA GLU A 187 0.01 -12.55 12.96
C GLU A 187 1.27 -12.51 13.84
N SER A 188 2.46 -12.51 13.23
CA SER A 188 3.74 -12.36 13.93
C SER A 188 4.07 -10.91 14.30
N SER A 189 3.33 -9.93 13.78
CA SER A 189 3.57 -8.52 14.06
C SER A 189 3.23 -8.17 15.51
N PRO A 190 4.09 -7.41 16.21
CA PRO A 190 3.77 -6.89 17.54
C PRO A 190 2.50 -6.01 17.56
N SER A 191 2.10 -5.47 16.41
CA SER A 191 0.91 -4.61 16.26
C SER A 191 -0.34 -5.38 15.80
N TYR A 192 -0.25 -6.71 15.65
CA TYR A 192 -1.37 -7.54 15.18
C TYR A 192 -2.56 -7.51 16.12
N LEU A 193 -2.31 -7.49 17.42
CA LEU A 193 -3.33 -7.40 18.45
C LEU A 193 -3.01 -6.22 19.37
N ASP A 194 -3.85 -5.20 19.33
CA ASP A 194 -3.84 -4.10 20.29
C ASP A 194 -5.11 -4.17 21.16
N LYS A 195 -5.01 -3.70 22.40
CA LYS A 195 -6.13 -3.74 23.36
C LYS A 195 -6.24 -2.42 24.12
N LYS A 196 -7.38 -1.77 23.98
CA LYS A 196 -7.73 -0.58 24.77
C LYS A 196 -8.89 -0.90 25.70
N THR A 197 -8.84 -0.35 26.89
CA THR A 197 -9.90 -0.50 27.90
C THR A 197 -10.41 0.88 28.30
N PHE A 198 -11.70 1.05 28.28
CA PHE A 198 -12.36 2.31 28.66
C PHE A 198 -13.31 2.06 29.83
N SER A 199 -13.48 3.07 30.69
CA SER A 199 -14.68 3.09 31.53
C SER A 199 -15.91 3.30 30.64
N LYS A 200 -17.10 2.88 31.09
CA LYS A 200 -18.33 3.09 30.31
C LYS A 200 -18.56 4.56 29.99
N LYS A 201 -18.27 5.45 30.93
CA LYS A 201 -18.41 6.91 30.74
C LYS A 201 -17.45 7.42 29.66
N ASP A 202 -16.16 7.05 29.73
CA ASP A 202 -15.16 7.47 28.74
C ASP A 202 -15.47 6.90 27.35
N PHE A 203 -16.04 5.69 27.29
CA PHE A 203 -16.47 5.08 26.04
C PHE A 203 -17.56 5.93 25.37
N TYR A 204 -18.65 6.26 26.09
CA TYR A 204 -19.73 7.08 25.55
C TYR A 204 -19.26 8.48 25.13
N GLU A 205 -18.36 9.08 25.92
CA GLU A 205 -17.76 10.39 25.59
C GLU A 205 -16.97 10.31 24.28
N LYS A 206 -16.15 9.27 24.10
CA LYS A 206 -15.33 9.08 22.90
C LYS A 206 -16.17 8.84 21.64
N VAL A 207 -17.19 8.01 21.72
CA VAL A 207 -18.08 7.75 20.57
C VAL A 207 -19.12 8.87 20.37
N ASN A 208 -19.04 9.95 21.16
CA ASN A 208 -19.92 11.12 21.10
C ASN A 208 -21.43 10.76 21.22
N LEU A 209 -21.76 9.82 22.12
CA LEU A 209 -23.13 9.43 22.42
C LEU A 209 -23.50 9.81 23.85
N PRO A 210 -24.81 10.04 24.16
CA PRO A 210 -25.29 10.22 25.51
C PRO A 210 -24.98 8.99 26.37
N TYR A 211 -24.60 9.23 27.64
CA TYR A 211 -24.37 8.12 28.57
C TYR A 211 -25.70 7.41 28.88
N GLU A 212 -25.67 6.08 28.85
CA GLU A 212 -26.75 5.21 29.21
C GLU A 212 -26.26 4.12 30.18
N ASP A 213 -27.13 3.70 31.10
CA ASP A 213 -26.79 2.67 32.09
C ASP A 213 -26.66 1.28 31.47
N GLU A 214 -27.43 1.00 30.42
CA GLU A 214 -27.29 -0.20 29.62
C GLU A 214 -26.37 0.08 28.41
N LEU A 215 -25.60 -0.90 28.03
CA LEU A 215 -24.73 -0.84 26.88
C LEU A 215 -24.94 -2.10 26.03
N ASP A 216 -25.63 -1.92 24.92
CA ASP A 216 -25.79 -2.94 23.89
C ASP A 216 -24.95 -2.62 22.69
N ILE A 217 -24.23 -3.62 22.14
CA ILE A 217 -23.34 -3.46 21.01
C ILE A 217 -23.58 -4.57 20.00
N GLU A 218 -24.07 -4.20 18.84
CA GLU A 218 -24.19 -5.09 17.68
C GLU A 218 -23.12 -4.76 16.62
N ILE A 219 -22.53 -5.78 16.00
CA ILE A 219 -21.47 -5.63 15.01
C ILE A 219 -21.84 -6.38 13.74
N THR A 220 -21.80 -5.67 12.60
CA THR A 220 -21.80 -6.32 11.28
C THR A 220 -20.37 -6.36 10.72
N ARG A 221 -20.07 -7.37 9.92
CA ARG A 221 -18.73 -7.54 9.34
C ARG A 221 -18.81 -7.66 7.82
N ASN A 222 -17.76 -7.19 7.14
CA ASN A 222 -17.59 -7.36 5.71
C ASN A 222 -16.97 -8.75 5.38
N ASP A 223 -16.73 -9.03 4.10
CA ASP A 223 -16.17 -10.30 3.61
C ASP A 223 -14.73 -10.56 4.10
N THR A 224 -14.01 -9.53 4.53
CA THR A 224 -12.66 -9.63 5.10
C THR A 224 -12.68 -9.86 6.61
N ASN A 225 -13.86 -9.92 7.21
CA ASN A 225 -14.11 -10.01 8.66
C ASN A 225 -13.83 -8.72 9.45
N SER A 226 -13.57 -7.61 8.76
CA SER A 226 -13.47 -6.30 9.40
C SER A 226 -14.85 -5.76 9.77
N ILE A 227 -14.91 -4.91 10.78
CA ILE A 227 -16.17 -4.28 11.20
C ILE A 227 -16.66 -3.34 10.08
N ASN A 228 -17.83 -3.65 9.52
CA ASN A 228 -18.50 -2.81 8.55
C ASN A 228 -19.29 -1.70 9.27
N THR A 229 -20.22 -2.10 10.14
CA THR A 229 -20.95 -1.18 11.02
C THR A 229 -20.95 -1.69 12.45
N ILE A 230 -21.09 -0.78 13.39
CA ILE A 230 -21.32 -1.03 14.80
C ILE A 230 -22.53 -0.22 15.25
N THR A 231 -23.47 -0.87 15.94
CA THR A 231 -24.64 -0.23 16.54
C THR A 231 -24.45 -0.22 18.04
N ILE A 232 -24.55 0.95 18.66
CA ILE A 232 -24.43 1.17 20.10
C ILE A 232 -25.75 1.78 20.57
N ASN A 233 -26.56 1.04 21.32
CA ASN A 233 -27.89 1.48 21.80
C ASN A 233 -28.69 2.19 20.69
N ASP A 234 -28.98 1.50 19.59
CA ASP A 234 -29.69 2.01 18.40
C ASP A 234 -28.95 3.08 17.56
N ASN A 235 -27.75 3.49 17.94
CA ASN A 235 -26.94 4.44 17.17
C ASN A 235 -25.94 3.70 16.29
N GLU A 236 -26.17 3.66 14.99
CA GLU A 236 -25.28 3.03 14.01
C GLU A 236 -24.16 3.98 13.57
N MET A 237 -22.93 3.46 13.49
CA MET A 237 -21.77 4.12 12.88
C MET A 237 -20.94 3.13 12.06
N LYS A 238 -20.13 3.64 11.14
CA LYS A 238 -19.19 2.83 10.37
C LYS A 238 -18.06 2.32 11.27
N GLY A 239 -17.55 1.12 10.98
CA GLY A 239 -16.40 0.56 11.69
C GLY A 239 -15.14 1.45 11.59
N THR A 240 -14.95 2.16 10.48
CA THR A 240 -13.87 3.13 10.30
C THR A 240 -13.99 4.32 11.25
N ASP A 241 -15.18 4.85 11.41
CA ASP A 241 -15.46 6.00 12.28
C ASP A 241 -15.29 5.59 13.74
N PHE A 242 -15.82 4.43 14.12
CA PHE A 242 -15.63 3.83 15.44
C PHE A 242 -14.15 3.63 15.80
N ARG A 243 -13.36 3.11 14.84
CA ARG A 243 -11.91 2.97 15.00
C ARG A 243 -11.24 4.31 15.26
N TYR A 244 -11.63 5.35 14.53
CA TYR A 244 -11.09 6.71 14.66
C TYR A 244 -11.45 7.33 16.03
N GLU A 245 -12.72 7.29 16.42
CA GLU A 245 -13.20 7.89 17.68
C GLU A 245 -12.54 7.25 18.91
N LEU A 246 -12.29 5.96 18.88
CA LEU A 246 -11.59 5.25 19.96
C LEU A 246 -10.08 5.26 19.83
N ASP A 247 -9.52 5.92 18.79
CA ASP A 247 -8.08 5.94 18.50
C ASP A 247 -7.49 4.51 18.50
N LEU A 248 -8.19 3.57 17.86
CA LEU A 248 -7.71 2.20 17.65
C LEU A 248 -6.73 2.16 16.47
N LYS A 249 -5.66 1.37 16.62
CA LYS A 249 -4.63 1.21 15.56
C LYS A 249 -5.04 0.22 14.50
#